data_2cacdd6b49e3257a7b84364a1dca6aaf
#
_entry.id   2cacdd6b49e3257a7b84364a1dca6aaf
#
_cell.length_a   1.000
_cell.length_b   1.000
_cell.length_c   1.000
_cell.angle_alpha   90.00
_cell.angle_beta   90.00
_cell.angle_gamma   90.00
#
_symmetry.space_group_name_H-M   'P 1'
#
loop_
_entity.id
_entity.type
_entity.pdbx_description
1 polymer ?
#
loop_
_entity_poly.entity_id
_entity_poly.type
_entity_poly.pdbx_seq_one_letter_code
_entity_poly.pdbx_strand_id
1 'polypeptide(L)'
;MANQCFNQAKAGLEFRLDPCHLPQTTTYFSLKTGNKIICSLSERGVFLKIDSPSNLSRLILAYHFRGIAARTVKTRSGERAVALELLHTDEEACIPLLVSRDLNNVLLDWRLWADTYDLPMLMINEDNSIMIVKDRSDLRQFFCTTLHSKQRRFLLRYRNPLGLRLMIANQILLH
;
A
#
# COMPACT_ATOMS: atom_id res chain seq x y z
N MET A 1 -11.61 4.24 10.63
CA MET A 1 -10.52 4.70 9.76
C MET A 1 -10.90 4.44 8.32
N ALA A 2 -10.68 5.43 7.48
CA ALA A 2 -11.15 5.42 6.11
C ALA A 2 -10.47 4.36 5.28
N ASN A 3 -11.27 3.65 4.54
CA ASN A 3 -10.85 2.55 3.70
C ASN A 3 -11.02 2.90 2.21
N GLN A 4 -10.41 4.00 1.76
CA GLN A 4 -10.54 4.40 0.36
C GLN A 4 -9.97 3.33 -0.59
N CYS A 5 -8.83 2.73 -0.22
CA CYS A 5 -8.29 1.58 -0.94
C CYS A 5 -9.20 0.35 -0.89
N PHE A 6 -10.07 0.25 0.11
CA PHE A 6 -10.95 -0.89 0.29
C PHE A 6 -12.02 -1.01 -0.81
N ASN A 7 -12.48 0.10 -1.39
CA ASN A 7 -13.43 0.06 -2.49
C ASN A 7 -12.81 -0.41 -3.80
N GLN A 8 -11.57 -0.03 -4.06
CA GLN A 8 -10.86 -0.48 -5.26
C GLN A 8 -10.52 -1.97 -5.14
N ALA A 9 -10.10 -2.42 -3.96
CA ALA A 9 -9.91 -3.84 -3.67
C ALA A 9 -11.22 -4.64 -3.77
N LYS A 10 -12.34 -4.11 -3.28
CA LYS A 10 -13.67 -4.74 -3.44
C LYS A 10 -14.13 -4.84 -4.89
N ALA A 11 -13.71 -3.91 -5.74
CA ALA A 11 -13.99 -3.98 -7.18
C ALA A 11 -13.11 -5.03 -7.90
N GLY A 12 -12.13 -5.63 -7.22
CA GLY A 12 -11.20 -6.59 -7.83
C GLY A 12 -10.17 -5.95 -8.75
N LEU A 13 -10.09 -4.62 -8.77
CA LEU A 13 -9.18 -3.87 -9.62
C LEU A 13 -7.83 -3.71 -8.92
N GLU A 14 -6.78 -4.17 -9.57
CA GLU A 14 -5.44 -3.73 -9.25
C GLU A 14 -5.32 -2.26 -9.63
N PHE A 15 -4.78 -1.47 -8.72
CA PHE A 15 -4.61 -0.04 -8.89
C PHE A 15 -3.18 0.33 -8.50
N ARG A 16 -2.54 1.17 -9.30
CA ARG A 16 -1.17 1.62 -9.03
C ARG A 16 -0.98 3.04 -9.54
N LEU A 17 -0.50 3.91 -8.66
CA LEU A 17 0.11 5.17 -8.99
C LEU A 17 1.63 4.99 -9.01
N ASP A 18 2.29 5.61 -9.99
CA ASP A 18 3.73 5.45 -10.16
C ASP A 18 4.50 6.51 -9.35
N PRO A 19 5.27 6.11 -8.32
CA PRO A 19 6.04 7.06 -7.53
C PRO A 19 7.12 7.81 -8.32
N CYS A 20 7.54 7.27 -9.47
CA CYS A 20 8.58 7.87 -10.31
C CYS A 20 8.05 8.89 -11.32
N HIS A 21 6.72 8.97 -11.50
CA HIS A 21 6.10 9.87 -12.48
C HIS A 21 5.20 10.89 -11.79
N LEU A 22 5.80 11.92 -11.21
CA LEU A 22 5.08 13.07 -10.68
C LEU A 22 5.28 14.28 -11.62
N PRO A 23 4.27 15.17 -11.80
CA PRO A 23 2.95 15.12 -11.19
C PRO A 23 1.99 14.12 -11.88
N GLN A 24 1.06 13.53 -11.10
CA GLN A 24 0.02 12.68 -11.67
C GLN A 24 -1.34 12.95 -11.02
N THR A 25 -2.41 12.68 -11.77
CA THR A 25 -3.78 12.91 -11.32
C THR A 25 -4.57 11.61 -11.35
N THR A 26 -5.31 11.35 -10.29
CA THR A 26 -6.21 10.22 -10.18
C THR A 26 -7.59 10.65 -9.68
N THR A 27 -8.57 9.79 -9.88
CA THR A 27 -9.94 10.02 -9.44
C THR A 27 -10.43 8.80 -8.69
N TYR A 28 -11.04 9.03 -7.53
CA TYR A 28 -11.67 7.98 -6.73
C TYR A 28 -12.93 8.51 -6.03
N PHE A 29 -13.66 7.63 -5.36
CA PHE A 29 -14.88 8.00 -4.64
C PHE A 29 -14.68 7.87 -3.14
N SER A 30 -15.11 8.89 -2.39
CA SER A 30 -15.16 8.84 -0.93
C SER A 30 -16.11 7.72 -0.48
N LEU A 31 -15.67 6.90 0.47
CA LEU A 31 -16.50 5.85 1.06
C LEU A 31 -17.61 6.38 1.95
N LYS A 32 -17.37 7.51 2.59
CA LYS A 32 -18.32 8.11 3.53
C LYS A 32 -19.42 8.86 2.82
N THR A 33 -19.03 9.69 1.86
CA THR A 33 -19.94 10.63 1.23
C THR A 33 -20.37 10.19 -0.18
N GLY A 34 -19.68 9.23 -0.78
CA GLY A 34 -19.88 8.85 -2.18
C GLY A 34 -19.41 9.89 -3.19
N ASN A 35 -18.88 11.03 -2.72
CA ASN A 35 -18.43 12.10 -3.58
C ASN A 35 -17.22 11.68 -4.41
N LYS A 36 -17.17 12.17 -5.63
CA LYS A 36 -16.02 12.03 -6.50
C LYS A 36 -14.90 12.94 -6.03
N ILE A 37 -13.71 12.39 -5.85
CA ILE A 37 -12.51 13.12 -5.46
C ILE A 37 -11.51 13.06 -6.60
N ILE A 38 -11.07 14.22 -7.06
CA ILE A 38 -9.97 14.37 -8.01
C ILE A 38 -8.73 14.71 -7.18
N CYS A 39 -7.72 13.88 -7.27
CA CYS A 39 -6.48 13.99 -6.53
C CYS A 39 -5.32 14.21 -7.50
N SER A 40 -4.61 15.30 -7.35
CA SER A 40 -3.37 15.57 -8.10
C SER A 40 -2.19 15.53 -7.15
N LEU A 41 -1.31 14.53 -7.35
CA LEU A 41 -0.09 14.34 -6.58
C LEU A 41 1.06 15.10 -7.24
N SER A 42 1.86 15.76 -6.45
CA SER A 42 3.11 16.43 -6.84
C SER A 42 4.19 16.14 -5.81
N GLU A 43 5.44 16.43 -6.11
CA GLU A 43 6.56 16.26 -5.16
C GLU A 43 6.37 17.01 -3.83
N ARG A 44 5.64 18.12 -3.82
CA ARG A 44 5.45 18.96 -2.63
C ARG A 44 4.23 18.61 -1.81
N GLY A 45 3.32 17.80 -2.37
CA GLY A 45 2.07 17.46 -1.70
C GLY A 45 0.95 17.13 -2.69
N VAL A 46 -0.27 17.23 -2.20
CA VAL A 46 -1.45 16.75 -2.88
C VAL A 46 -2.53 17.82 -2.94
N PHE A 47 -3.08 18.02 -4.13
CA PHE A 47 -4.24 18.85 -4.34
C PHE A 47 -5.48 17.95 -4.48
N LEU A 48 -6.45 18.15 -3.59
CA LEU A 48 -7.72 17.45 -3.59
C LEU A 48 -8.83 18.39 -4.04
N LYS A 49 -9.62 17.93 -5.02
CA LYS A 49 -10.85 18.58 -5.41
C LYS A 49 -12.01 17.62 -5.19
N ILE A 50 -12.90 17.98 -4.28
CA ILE A 50 -14.06 17.17 -3.92
C ILE A 50 -15.25 17.70 -4.73
N ASP A 51 -15.83 16.84 -5.55
CA ASP A 51 -17.03 17.13 -6.32
C ASP A 51 -18.25 17.04 -5.38
N SER A 52 -18.49 18.12 -4.68
CA SER A 52 -19.61 18.32 -3.75
C SER A 52 -20.32 19.61 -4.09
N PRO A 53 -21.55 19.85 -3.60
CA PRO A 53 -22.26 21.11 -3.83
C PRO A 53 -21.47 22.37 -3.44
N SER A 54 -20.53 22.23 -2.50
CA SER A 54 -19.63 23.29 -2.04
C SER A 54 -18.34 23.42 -2.85
N ASN A 55 -18.08 22.51 -3.81
CA ASN A 55 -16.91 22.49 -4.70
C ASN A 55 -15.58 22.71 -3.94
N LEU A 56 -15.37 21.95 -2.87
CA LEU A 56 -14.26 22.12 -1.95
C LEU A 56 -12.94 21.71 -2.62
N SER A 57 -11.98 22.61 -2.60
CA SER A 57 -10.61 22.35 -3.04
C SER A 57 -9.65 22.52 -1.86
N ARG A 58 -8.71 21.60 -1.70
CA ARG A 58 -7.76 21.60 -0.59
C ARG A 58 -6.36 21.21 -1.07
N LEU A 59 -5.38 22.03 -0.72
CA LEU A 59 -3.97 21.68 -0.88
C LEU A 59 -3.44 21.14 0.45
N ILE A 60 -2.83 19.96 0.43
CA ILE A 60 -2.22 19.30 1.58
C ILE A 60 -0.76 19.08 1.27
N LEU A 61 0.11 19.69 2.05
CA LEU A 61 1.56 19.52 1.89
C LEU A 61 2.01 18.14 2.43
N ALA A 62 3.08 17.60 1.88
CA ALA A 62 3.55 16.25 2.19
C ALA A 62 3.74 16.01 3.71
N TYR A 63 4.30 16.96 4.43
CA TYR A 63 4.57 16.85 5.87
C TYR A 63 3.30 16.84 6.77
N HIS A 64 2.13 17.10 6.23
CA HIS A 64 0.87 16.95 6.97
C HIS A 64 0.36 15.51 7.00
N PHE A 65 0.91 14.65 6.15
CA PHE A 65 0.60 13.23 6.18
C PHE A 65 1.39 12.52 7.28
N ARG A 66 0.80 11.49 7.87
CA ARG A 66 1.41 10.71 8.94
C ARG A 66 2.46 9.73 8.43
N GLY A 67 2.34 9.29 7.18
CA GLY A 67 3.21 8.30 6.57
C GLY A 67 2.55 7.57 5.40
N ILE A 68 3.31 6.67 4.81
CA ILE A 68 2.81 5.75 3.79
C ILE A 68 2.39 4.45 4.49
N ALA A 69 1.10 4.20 4.55
CA ALA A 69 0.53 3.08 5.29
C ALA A 69 0.23 1.89 4.38
N ALA A 70 0.64 0.70 4.82
CA ALA A 70 0.25 -0.57 4.22
C ALA A 70 -0.77 -1.29 5.10
N ARG A 71 -1.81 -1.84 4.49
CA ARG A 71 -2.79 -2.70 5.14
C ARG A 71 -3.16 -3.89 4.29
N THR A 72 -3.53 -4.98 4.94
CA THR A 72 -4.12 -6.13 4.26
C THR A 72 -5.59 -5.86 3.97
N VAL A 73 -6.00 -6.10 2.73
CA VAL A 73 -7.38 -5.99 2.28
C VAL A 73 -7.85 -7.32 1.66
N LYS A 74 -9.13 -7.59 1.73
CA LYS A 74 -9.73 -8.74 1.03
C LYS A 74 -10.35 -8.25 -0.27
N THR A 75 -9.98 -8.88 -1.37
CA THR A 75 -10.60 -8.63 -2.68
C THR A 75 -12.02 -9.20 -2.72
N ARG A 76 -12.76 -8.87 -3.77
CA ARG A 76 -14.12 -9.41 -3.99
C ARG A 76 -14.12 -10.93 -4.17
N SER A 77 -13.03 -11.50 -4.68
CA SER A 77 -12.82 -12.96 -4.79
C SER A 77 -12.46 -13.63 -3.45
N GLY A 78 -12.35 -12.87 -2.36
CA GLY A 78 -11.91 -13.37 -1.05
C GLY A 78 -10.39 -13.53 -0.91
N GLU A 79 -9.63 -13.25 -1.95
CA GLU A 79 -8.18 -13.28 -1.92
C GLU A 79 -7.62 -12.08 -1.12
N ARG A 80 -6.43 -12.26 -0.55
CA ARG A 80 -5.74 -11.18 0.16
C ARG A 80 -4.91 -10.37 -0.81
N ALA A 81 -4.98 -9.05 -0.64
CA ALA A 81 -4.14 -8.08 -1.31
C ALA A 81 -3.58 -7.10 -0.29
N VAL A 82 -2.58 -6.34 -0.65
CA VAL A 82 -2.07 -5.22 0.15
C VAL A 82 -2.46 -3.92 -0.54
N ALA A 83 -2.97 -3.00 0.26
CA ALA A 83 -3.24 -1.64 -0.16
C ALA A 83 -2.22 -0.70 0.48
N LEU A 84 -1.67 0.22 -0.31
CA LEU A 84 -0.88 1.36 0.16
C LEU A 84 -1.72 2.62 0.09
N GLU A 85 -1.61 3.43 1.14
CA GLU A 85 -2.28 4.72 1.21
C GLU A 85 -1.38 5.78 1.84
N LEU A 86 -1.47 7.00 1.35
CA LEU A 86 -0.91 8.17 1.99
C LEU A 86 -1.84 8.54 3.15
N LEU A 87 -1.39 8.29 4.38
CA LEU A 87 -2.23 8.34 5.58
C LEU A 87 -2.29 9.76 6.15
N HIS A 88 -3.48 10.29 6.30
CA HIS A 88 -3.76 11.57 6.95
C HIS A 88 -4.58 11.38 8.23
N THR A 89 -4.61 12.38 9.11
CA THR A 89 -5.47 12.38 10.30
C THR A 89 -6.95 12.48 9.95
N ASP A 90 -7.25 13.25 8.91
CA ASP A 90 -8.58 13.32 8.30
C ASP A 90 -8.72 12.18 7.30
N GLU A 91 -9.70 11.32 7.54
CA GLU A 91 -9.94 10.14 6.69
C GLU A 91 -10.28 10.49 5.24
N GLU A 92 -10.93 11.63 4.99
CA GLU A 92 -11.26 12.06 3.62
C GLU A 92 -10.03 12.53 2.85
N ALA A 93 -8.96 12.86 3.55
CA ALA A 93 -7.68 13.27 2.99
C ALA A 93 -6.69 12.10 2.81
N CYS A 94 -7.05 10.87 3.18
CA CYS A 94 -6.25 9.69 2.88
C CYS A 94 -6.32 9.35 1.39
N ILE A 95 -5.17 9.07 0.79
CA ILE A 95 -5.08 8.89 -0.66
C ILE A 95 -4.62 7.48 -1.00
N PRO A 96 -5.38 6.72 -1.80
CA PRO A 96 -4.96 5.42 -2.27
C PRO A 96 -3.80 5.55 -3.26
N LEU A 97 -2.75 4.77 -3.06
CA LEU A 97 -1.55 4.76 -3.90
C LEU A 97 -1.43 3.47 -4.72
N LEU A 98 -1.74 2.34 -4.09
CA LEU A 98 -1.60 1.02 -4.69
C LEU A 98 -2.59 0.03 -4.09
N VAL A 99 -3.10 -0.88 -4.90
CA VAL A 99 -3.71 -2.15 -4.47
C VAL A 99 -3.11 -3.26 -5.32
N SER A 100 -2.39 -4.18 -4.71
CA SER A 100 -1.74 -5.29 -5.43
C SER A 100 -1.68 -6.56 -4.61
N ARG A 101 -1.62 -7.69 -5.32
CA ARG A 101 -1.35 -9.01 -4.78
C ARG A 101 0.12 -9.38 -4.86
N ASP A 102 0.88 -8.70 -5.70
CA ASP A 102 2.32 -8.89 -5.82
C ASP A 102 3.07 -8.08 -4.75
N LEU A 103 3.55 -8.79 -3.75
CA LEU A 103 4.25 -8.20 -2.61
C LEU A 103 5.60 -7.56 -2.95
N ASN A 104 6.26 -8.02 -4.01
CA ASN A 104 7.52 -7.42 -4.41
C ASN A 104 7.28 -6.01 -4.94
N ASN A 105 6.24 -5.84 -5.76
CA ASN A 105 5.82 -4.53 -6.23
C ASN A 105 5.33 -3.64 -5.08
N VAL A 106 4.57 -4.20 -4.15
CA VAL A 106 4.11 -3.47 -2.96
C VAL A 106 5.28 -2.92 -2.16
N LEU A 107 6.29 -3.75 -1.86
CA LEU A 107 7.43 -3.34 -1.04
C LEU A 107 8.27 -2.27 -1.73
N LEU A 108 8.47 -2.41 -3.04
CA LEU A 108 9.21 -1.43 -3.84
C LEU A 108 8.50 -0.07 -3.86
N ASP A 109 7.22 -0.06 -4.23
CA ASP A 109 6.43 1.16 -4.31
C ASP A 109 6.27 1.83 -2.93
N TRP A 110 6.09 1.03 -1.87
CA TRP A 110 5.99 1.55 -0.51
C TRP A 110 7.24 2.34 -0.11
N ARG A 111 8.41 1.81 -0.44
CA ARG A 111 9.69 2.46 -0.18
C ARG A 111 9.87 3.71 -1.02
N LEU A 112 9.59 3.62 -2.33
CA LEU A 112 9.70 4.75 -3.24
C LEU A 112 8.78 5.91 -2.83
N TRP A 113 7.54 5.64 -2.44
CA TRP A 113 6.63 6.67 -1.92
C TRP A 113 7.11 7.28 -0.60
N ALA A 114 7.65 6.46 0.32
CA ALA A 114 8.20 6.94 1.57
C ALA A 114 9.40 7.87 1.32
N ASP A 115 10.30 7.49 0.41
CA ASP A 115 11.46 8.29 0.03
C ASP A 115 11.04 9.57 -0.71
N THR A 116 10.05 9.51 -1.60
CA THR A 116 9.57 10.66 -2.39
C THR A 116 9.01 11.79 -1.51
N TYR A 117 8.29 11.42 -0.45
CA TYR A 117 7.65 12.41 0.44
C TYR A 117 8.39 12.61 1.76
N ASP A 118 9.52 11.93 1.97
CA ASP A 118 10.26 11.91 3.24
C ASP A 118 9.35 11.55 4.43
N LEU A 119 8.57 10.48 4.27
CA LEU A 119 7.57 10.03 5.23
C LEU A 119 7.88 8.63 5.75
N PRO A 120 7.50 8.33 7.01
CA PRO A 120 7.69 7.00 7.56
C PRO A 120 6.80 5.96 6.89
N MET A 121 7.33 4.74 6.78
CA MET A 121 6.55 3.56 6.41
C MET A 121 5.73 3.09 7.62
N LEU A 122 4.43 2.92 7.44
CA LEU A 122 3.48 2.55 8.49
C LEU A 122 2.77 1.25 8.15
N MET A 123 2.58 0.38 9.14
CA MET A 123 1.72 -0.80 9.02
C MET A 123 0.42 -0.59 9.77
N ILE A 124 -0.69 -0.95 9.16
CA ILE A 124 -2.01 -0.97 9.80
C ILE A 124 -2.43 -2.42 9.96
N ASN A 125 -2.51 -2.86 11.21
CA ASN A 125 -2.93 -4.21 11.56
C ASN A 125 -4.45 -4.41 11.42
N GLU A 126 -4.93 -5.65 11.59
CA GLU A 126 -6.36 -6.00 11.53
C GLU A 126 -7.18 -5.32 12.63
N ASP A 127 -6.57 -5.01 13.78
CA ASP A 127 -7.15 -4.25 14.89
C ASP A 127 -7.12 -2.72 14.70
N ASN A 128 -6.68 -2.26 13.51
CA ASN A 128 -6.44 -0.85 13.15
C ASN A 128 -5.33 -0.16 13.98
N SER A 129 -4.51 -0.89 14.70
CA SER A 129 -3.30 -0.32 15.30
C SER A 129 -2.31 0.08 14.21
N ILE A 130 -1.63 1.20 14.43
CA ILE A 130 -0.64 1.74 13.49
C ILE A 130 0.75 1.54 14.08
N MET A 131 1.63 0.89 13.33
CA MET A 131 3.01 0.65 13.72
C MET A 131 3.96 1.27 12.70
N ILE A 132 5.05 1.86 13.18
CA ILE A 132 6.13 2.35 12.31
C ILE A 132 7.03 1.16 11.97
N VAL A 133 7.32 0.99 10.70
CA VAL A 133 8.29 -0.01 10.23
C VAL A 133 9.70 0.48 10.54
N LYS A 134 10.39 -0.22 11.43
CA LYS A 134 11.76 0.14 11.80
C LYS A 134 12.82 -0.70 11.09
N ASP A 135 12.49 -1.96 10.84
CA ASP A 135 13.44 -2.90 10.28
C ASP A 135 12.80 -3.97 9.36
N ARG A 136 13.66 -4.87 8.85
CA ARG A 136 13.23 -5.98 7.99
C ARG A 136 12.41 -7.03 8.73
N SER A 137 12.49 -7.12 10.05
CA SER A 137 11.73 -8.09 10.84
C SER A 137 10.25 -7.71 10.90
N ASP A 138 9.96 -6.43 11.03
CA ASP A 138 8.61 -5.89 11.01
C ASP A 138 7.92 -6.20 9.67
N LEU A 139 8.64 -5.96 8.56
CA LEU A 139 8.14 -6.28 7.21
C LEU A 139 7.87 -7.77 7.05
N ARG A 140 8.79 -8.64 7.54
CA ARG A 140 8.59 -10.09 7.47
C ARG A 140 7.36 -10.53 8.25
N GLN A 141 7.16 -9.99 9.43
CA GLN A 141 5.98 -10.30 10.26
C GLN A 141 4.70 -9.89 9.53
N PHE A 142 4.63 -8.69 8.99
CA PHE A 142 3.48 -8.21 8.23
C PHE A 142 3.17 -9.11 7.03
N PHE A 143 4.15 -9.43 6.21
CA PHE A 143 3.94 -10.26 5.03
C PHE A 143 3.67 -11.73 5.37
N CYS A 144 4.24 -12.27 6.44
CA CYS A 144 3.91 -13.62 6.90
C CYS A 144 2.49 -13.75 7.41
N THR A 145 1.95 -12.75 8.08
CA THR A 145 0.55 -12.73 8.54
C THR A 145 -0.42 -12.47 7.38
N THR A 146 -0.01 -11.68 6.40
CA THR A 146 -0.81 -11.34 5.22
C THR A 146 -0.96 -12.51 4.26
N LEU A 147 0.10 -13.31 4.08
CA LEU A 147 0.16 -14.43 3.14
C LEU A 147 0.05 -15.77 3.87
N HIS A 148 -1.15 -16.27 4.06
CA HIS A 148 -1.34 -17.58 4.66
C HIS A 148 -0.72 -18.73 3.86
N SER A 149 0.12 -19.50 4.54
CA SER A 149 0.42 -20.94 4.41
C SER A 149 1.19 -21.46 3.19
N LYS A 150 1.05 -20.98 1.99
CA LYS A 150 1.78 -21.58 0.84
C LYS A 150 3.28 -21.26 0.84
N GLN A 151 3.68 -20.05 1.23
CA GLN A 151 5.09 -19.67 1.30
C GLN A 151 5.85 -20.26 2.49
N ARG A 152 5.17 -20.54 3.62
CA ARG A 152 5.82 -21.22 4.76
C ARG A 152 6.40 -22.58 4.38
N ARG A 153 5.74 -23.33 3.49
CA ARG A 153 6.23 -24.64 3.04
C ARG A 153 7.47 -24.50 2.14
N PHE A 154 7.57 -23.42 1.39
CA PHE A 154 8.73 -23.16 0.53
C PHE A 154 9.97 -22.77 1.34
N LEU A 155 9.85 -21.89 2.32
CA LEU A 155 10.97 -21.46 3.17
C LEU A 155 11.48 -22.56 4.11
N LEU A 156 10.61 -23.47 4.57
CA LEU A 156 11.01 -24.58 5.42
C LEU A 156 11.78 -25.69 4.65
N ARG A 157 11.57 -25.83 3.35
CA ARG A 157 12.29 -26.79 2.51
C ARG A 157 13.75 -26.44 2.26
N TYR A 158 14.15 -25.18 2.53
CA TYR A 158 15.49 -24.67 2.24
C TYR A 158 16.42 -24.51 3.43
N ARG A 159 16.05 -25.00 4.60
CA ARG A 159 17.01 -25.23 5.68
C ARG A 159 17.67 -26.58 5.52
N ASN A 160 18.45 -26.73 4.49
CA ASN A 160 19.40 -27.83 4.42
C ASN A 160 20.74 -27.32 4.99
N PRO A 161 21.33 -27.98 6.02
CA PRO A 161 22.55 -27.50 6.67
C PRO A 161 23.80 -27.53 5.79
N LEU A 162 23.67 -28.00 4.56
CA LEU A 162 24.76 -28.06 3.58
C LEU A 162 24.66 -26.90 2.57
N GLY A 163 24.52 -25.69 3.08
CA GLY A 163 24.83 -24.45 2.43
C GLY A 163 24.52 -24.34 0.94
N LEU A 164 24.05 -23.21 0.50
CA LEU A 164 24.19 -22.70 -0.84
C LEU A 164 23.52 -23.50 -1.97
N ARG A 165 22.21 -23.61 -1.92
CA ARG A 165 21.40 -23.71 -3.14
C ARG A 165 20.52 -22.48 -3.24
N LEU A 166 20.95 -21.56 -4.09
CA LEU A 166 20.13 -20.43 -4.53
C LEU A 166 19.01 -21.00 -5.41
N MET A 167 17.78 -20.81 -4.98
CA MET A 167 16.62 -20.97 -5.87
C MET A 167 16.07 -19.61 -6.20
N ILE A 168 16.18 -19.26 -7.43
CA ILE A 168 15.56 -18.10 -8.01
C ILE A 168 14.36 -18.59 -8.82
N ALA A 169 13.17 -18.10 -8.45
CA ALA A 169 11.96 -18.17 -9.25
C ALA A 169 11.70 -19.53 -9.96
N ASN A 170 11.35 -20.57 -9.20
CA ASN A 170 10.96 -21.88 -9.76
C ASN A 170 11.97 -22.60 -10.67
N GLN A 171 13.22 -22.16 -10.72
CA GLN A 171 14.28 -22.86 -11.43
C GLN A 171 15.28 -23.48 -10.46
N ILE A 172 15.45 -24.76 -10.57
CA ILE A 172 16.53 -25.50 -9.90
C ILE A 172 17.76 -25.33 -10.78
N LEU A 173 18.72 -24.53 -10.34
CA LEU A 173 20.05 -24.57 -10.91
C LEU A 173 20.78 -25.78 -10.31
N LEU A 174 20.82 -26.83 -11.07
CA LEU A 174 21.69 -27.98 -10.80
C LEU A 174 23.12 -27.63 -11.22
N HIS A 175 23.99 -27.59 -10.26
CA HIS A 175 25.42 -27.86 -10.46
C HIS A 175 25.88 -28.84 -9.44
#